data_6db5587f960635a98bfbb7a8ee2d0c23
#
_entry.id   6db5587f960635a98bfbb7a8ee2d0c23
#
_cell.length_a   1.000
_cell.length_b   1.000
_cell.length_c   1.000
_cell.angle_alpha   90.00
_cell.angle_beta   90.00
_cell.angle_gamma   90.00
#
_symmetry.space_group_name_H-M   'P 1'
#
loop_
_entity.id
_entity.type
_entity.pdbx_description
1 polymer ?
#
loop_
_entity_poly.entity_id
_entity_poly.type
_entity_poly.pdbx_seq_one_letter_code
_entity_poly.pdbx_strand_id
1 'polypeptide(L)'
;MDYKIIVLDLDGTLTNRDKIITPRTKEALMNAQEAGNVVVLASGRPTAGVEPLARELELSRFGSYILSYNGGMITNCKTGETVFSSLLPRESNQKIIGLAEEHRVDIL
;
A
#
# COMPACT_ATOMS: atom_id res chain seq x y z
N MET A 1 20.92 -9.90 13.21
CA MET A 1 19.57 -10.47 13.09
C MET A 1 19.13 -10.30 11.64
N ASP A 2 18.78 -11.40 11.00
CA ASP A 2 18.44 -11.38 9.57
C ASP A 2 16.94 -11.15 9.39
N TYR A 3 16.55 -9.89 9.20
CA TYR A 3 15.19 -9.57 8.81
C TYR A 3 15.04 -9.89 7.33
N LYS A 4 13.94 -10.56 6.96
CA LYS A 4 13.64 -10.92 5.57
C LYS A 4 12.52 -10.07 4.99
N ILE A 5 11.66 -9.55 5.82
CA ILE A 5 10.51 -8.74 5.40
C ILE A 5 10.45 -7.47 6.25
N ILE A 6 10.34 -6.33 5.58
CA ILE A 6 10.18 -5.03 6.21
C ILE A 6 8.83 -4.49 5.74
N VAL A 7 7.88 -4.35 6.66
CA VAL A 7 6.56 -3.81 6.36
C VAL A 7 6.50 -2.37 6.83
N LEU A 8 6.13 -1.45 5.95
CA LEU A 8 6.11 -0.02 6.22
C LEU A 8 4.73 0.57 5.97
N ASP A 9 4.24 1.36 6.93
CA ASP A 9 3.15 2.29 6.69
C ASP A 9 3.68 3.49 5.86
N LEU A 10 2.80 4.20 5.19
CA LEU A 10 3.18 5.30 4.32
C LEU A 10 3.27 6.63 5.07
N ASP A 11 2.10 7.21 5.34
CA ASP A 11 2.01 8.57 5.87
C ASP A 11 2.62 8.68 7.27
N GLY A 12 3.69 9.48 7.39
CA GLY A 12 4.39 9.67 8.66
C GLY A 12 5.40 8.58 9.01
N THR A 13 5.54 7.53 8.19
CA THR A 13 6.53 6.46 8.39
C THR A 13 7.49 6.40 7.22
N LEU A 14 7.03 5.93 6.04
CA LEU A 14 7.85 5.93 4.83
C LEU A 14 8.06 7.35 4.31
N THR A 15 6.98 8.14 4.31
CA THR A 15 7.00 9.52 3.80
C THR A 15 7.02 10.54 4.93
N ASN A 16 7.60 11.70 4.66
CA ASN A 16 7.64 12.83 5.56
C ASN A 16 6.35 13.69 5.46
N ARG A 17 6.34 14.88 6.10
CA ARG A 17 5.20 15.81 6.07
C ARG A 17 4.82 16.25 4.65
N ASP A 18 5.81 16.31 3.75
CA ASP A 18 5.59 16.68 2.34
C ASP A 18 5.18 15.48 1.48
N LYS A 19 4.91 14.33 2.11
CA LYS A 19 4.55 13.06 1.46
C LYS A 19 5.61 12.57 0.49
N ILE A 20 6.87 12.80 0.82
CA ILE A 20 8.04 12.44 0.03
C ILE A 20 8.88 11.43 0.79
N ILE A 21 9.41 10.44 0.08
CA ILE A 21 10.45 9.56 0.61
C ILE A 21 11.76 10.33 0.56
N THR A 22 12.39 10.55 1.72
CA THR A 22 13.67 11.26 1.74
C THR A 22 14.76 10.43 1.05
N PRO A 23 15.79 11.09 0.48
CA PRO A 23 16.89 10.35 -0.16
C PRO A 23 17.56 9.33 0.76
N ARG A 24 17.70 9.66 2.03
CA ARG A 24 18.29 8.76 3.03
C ARG A 24 17.44 7.51 3.27
N THR A 25 16.13 7.68 3.40
CA THR A 25 15.19 6.57 3.57
C THR A 25 15.17 5.69 2.32
N LYS A 26 15.13 6.31 1.15
CA LYS A 26 15.16 5.59 -0.13
C LYS A 26 16.44 4.75 -0.26
N GLU A 27 17.60 5.34 0.01
CA GLU A 27 18.88 4.63 -0.05
C GLU A 27 18.90 3.42 0.90
N ALA A 28 18.44 3.60 2.14
CA ALA A 28 18.40 2.51 3.12
C ALA A 28 17.50 1.37 2.66
N LEU A 29 16.33 1.67 2.10
CA LEU A 29 15.39 0.65 1.63
C LEU A 29 15.87 -0.02 0.35
N MET A 30 16.51 0.71 -0.56
CA MET A 30 17.10 0.13 -1.75
C MET A 30 18.24 -0.83 -1.38
N ASN A 31 19.10 -0.43 -0.44
CA ASN A 31 20.16 -1.29 0.07
C ASN A 31 19.62 -2.55 0.76
N ALA A 32 18.54 -2.42 1.53
CA ALA A 32 17.89 -3.57 2.16
C ALA A 32 17.36 -4.57 1.11
N GLN A 33 16.76 -4.06 0.04
CA GLN A 33 16.27 -4.90 -1.04
C GLN A 33 17.41 -5.57 -1.81
N GLU A 34 18.49 -4.85 -2.10
CA GLU A 34 19.69 -5.43 -2.74
C GLU A 34 20.31 -6.54 -1.88
N ALA A 35 20.19 -6.44 -0.55
CA ALA A 35 20.66 -7.47 0.37
C ALA A 35 19.72 -8.68 0.49
N GLY A 36 18.60 -8.68 -0.24
CA GLY A 36 17.66 -9.80 -0.28
C GLY A 36 16.45 -9.66 0.65
N ASN A 37 16.26 -8.51 1.28
CA ASN A 37 15.08 -8.26 2.10
C ASN A 37 13.91 -7.81 1.24
N VAL A 38 12.70 -8.20 1.60
CA VAL A 38 11.47 -7.80 0.92
C VAL A 38 10.86 -6.60 1.63
N VAL A 39 10.62 -5.52 0.90
CA VAL A 39 9.95 -4.33 1.42
C VAL A 39 8.49 -4.37 1.01
N VAL A 40 7.59 -4.33 1.99
CA VAL A 40 6.14 -4.34 1.77
C VAL A 40 5.55 -3.01 2.22
N LEU A 41 4.74 -2.40 1.38
CA LEU A 41 4.02 -1.18 1.73
C LEU A 41 2.60 -1.52 2.18
N ALA A 42 2.22 -1.03 3.35
CA ALA A 42 0.90 -1.27 3.94
C ALA A 42 0.23 0.07 4.25
N SER A 43 -0.98 0.29 3.72
CA SER A 43 -1.66 1.57 3.84
C SER A 43 -3.18 1.43 3.82
N GLY A 44 -3.86 2.42 4.39
CA GLY A 44 -5.29 2.59 4.21
C GLY A 44 -5.67 3.14 2.84
N ARG A 45 -4.68 3.61 2.05
CA ARG A 45 -4.94 4.16 0.73
C ARG A 45 -5.41 3.08 -0.25
N PRO A 46 -6.18 3.46 -1.28
CA PRO A 46 -6.39 2.60 -2.45
C PRO A 46 -5.05 2.21 -3.09
N THR A 47 -5.03 1.09 -3.80
CA THR A 47 -3.81 0.59 -4.45
C THR A 47 -3.16 1.64 -5.33
N ALA A 48 -3.95 2.36 -6.13
CA ALA A 48 -3.45 3.43 -7.00
C ALA A 48 -2.73 4.55 -6.23
N GLY A 49 -3.09 4.78 -4.96
CA GLY A 49 -2.43 5.76 -4.11
C GLY A 49 -1.09 5.31 -3.54
N VAL A 50 -0.82 4.01 -3.57
CA VAL A 50 0.43 3.41 -3.10
C VAL A 50 1.42 3.18 -4.23
N GLU A 51 0.93 2.91 -5.43
CA GLU A 51 1.75 2.57 -6.60
C GLU A 51 2.89 3.54 -6.92
N PRO A 52 2.70 4.88 -6.86
CA PRO A 52 3.82 5.79 -7.15
C PRO A 52 5.02 5.59 -6.23
N LEU A 53 4.78 5.33 -4.94
CA LEU A 53 5.83 5.08 -3.96
C LEU A 53 6.46 3.70 -4.18
N ALA A 54 5.66 2.72 -4.55
CA ALA A 54 6.15 1.38 -4.91
C ALA A 54 7.08 1.44 -6.13
N ARG A 55 6.74 2.24 -7.13
CA ARG A 55 7.59 2.45 -8.30
C ARG A 55 8.90 3.15 -7.93
N GLU A 56 8.85 4.14 -7.07
CA GLU A 56 10.04 4.85 -6.60
C GLU A 56 11.02 3.90 -5.90
N LEU A 57 10.52 2.94 -5.13
CA LEU A 57 11.32 1.91 -4.46
C LEU A 57 11.62 0.68 -5.33
N GLU A 58 11.16 0.68 -6.58
CA GLU A 58 11.36 -0.42 -7.52
C GLU A 58 10.85 -1.78 -7.00
N LEU A 59 9.71 -1.78 -6.33
CA LEU A 59 9.15 -2.99 -5.72
C LEU A 59 8.82 -4.09 -6.75
N SER A 60 8.49 -3.72 -7.98
CA SER A 60 8.25 -4.70 -9.05
C SER A 60 9.51 -5.47 -9.42
N ARG A 61 10.66 -4.80 -9.40
CA ARG A 61 11.98 -5.41 -9.68
C ARG A 61 12.36 -6.42 -8.61
N PHE A 62 12.09 -6.09 -7.34
CA PHE A 62 12.48 -6.93 -6.20
C PHE A 62 11.43 -7.98 -5.80
N GLY A 63 10.24 -7.96 -6.38
CA GLY A 63 9.21 -8.97 -6.13
C GLY A 63 8.48 -8.80 -4.81
N SER A 64 8.10 -7.59 -4.47
CA SER A 64 7.42 -7.25 -3.23
C SER A 64 5.89 -7.20 -3.37
N TYR A 65 5.22 -6.72 -2.31
CA TYR A 65 3.76 -6.65 -2.20
C TYR A 65 3.30 -5.29 -1.70
N ILE A 66 2.09 -4.94 -2.12
CA ILE A 66 1.34 -3.80 -1.58
C ILE A 66 0.13 -4.32 -0.84
N LEU A 67 -0.04 -3.89 0.42
CA LEU A 67 -1.26 -4.07 1.17
C LEU A 67 -2.01 -2.73 1.15
N SER A 68 -3.13 -2.67 0.45
CA SER A 68 -3.95 -1.47 0.31
C SER A 68 -5.31 -1.65 0.98
N TYR A 69 -6.09 -0.57 1.06
CA TYR A 69 -7.41 -0.58 1.68
C TYR A 69 -7.41 -1.17 3.10
N ASN A 70 -6.41 -0.81 3.94
CA ASN A 70 -6.25 -1.35 5.30
C ASN A 70 -6.16 -2.88 5.35
N GLY A 71 -5.49 -3.48 4.38
CA GLY A 71 -5.36 -4.93 4.28
C GLY A 71 -6.48 -5.61 3.51
N GLY A 72 -7.42 -4.84 2.95
CA GLY A 72 -8.50 -5.39 2.12
C GLY A 72 -8.05 -5.95 0.79
N MET A 73 -6.86 -5.58 0.34
CA MET A 73 -6.29 -6.08 -0.91
C MET A 73 -4.77 -6.23 -0.80
N ILE A 74 -4.26 -7.33 -1.32
CA ILE A 74 -2.81 -7.57 -1.44
C ILE A 74 -2.48 -7.75 -2.92
N THR A 75 -1.56 -6.94 -3.41
CA THR A 75 -1.13 -6.96 -4.81
C THR A 75 0.34 -7.38 -4.90
N ASN A 76 0.63 -8.31 -5.79
CA ASN A 76 2.00 -8.69 -6.12
C ASN A 76 2.58 -7.64 -7.08
N CYS A 77 3.62 -6.93 -6.65
CA CYS A 77 4.21 -5.85 -7.44
C CYS A 77 4.92 -6.34 -8.69
N LYS A 78 5.40 -7.58 -8.71
CA LYS A 78 6.12 -8.14 -9.85
C LYS A 78 5.18 -8.51 -11.00
N THR A 79 4.03 -9.09 -10.68
CA THR A 79 3.06 -9.57 -11.67
C THR A 79 1.88 -8.63 -11.87
N GLY A 80 1.60 -7.76 -10.91
CA GLY A 80 0.40 -6.93 -10.89
C GLY A 80 -0.85 -7.68 -10.45
N GLU A 81 -0.72 -8.97 -10.10
CA GLU A 81 -1.86 -9.77 -9.70
C GLU A 81 -2.34 -9.45 -8.29
N THR A 82 -3.65 -9.48 -8.10
CA THR A 82 -4.27 -9.44 -6.78
C THR A 82 -4.21 -10.85 -6.18
N VAL A 83 -3.41 -11.02 -5.12
CA VAL A 83 -3.24 -12.32 -4.45
C VAL A 83 -4.24 -12.55 -3.33
N PHE A 84 -4.85 -11.49 -2.83
CA PHE A 84 -5.88 -11.53 -1.81
C PHE A 84 -6.77 -10.30 -1.94
N SER A 85 -8.09 -10.49 -1.77
CA SER A 85 -9.02 -9.38 -1.65
C SER A 85 -10.17 -9.76 -0.74
N SER A 86 -10.60 -8.80 0.09
CA SER A 86 -11.78 -8.92 0.92
C SER A 86 -12.65 -7.69 0.64
N LEU A 87 -13.65 -7.88 -0.19
CA LEU A 87 -14.53 -6.81 -0.64
C LEU A 87 -15.81 -6.80 0.18
N LEU A 88 -16.38 -5.61 0.35
CA LEU A 88 -17.72 -5.50 0.91
C LEU A 88 -18.73 -6.14 -0.04
N PRO A 89 -19.71 -6.89 0.49
CA PRO A 89 -20.79 -7.40 -0.34
C PRO A 89 -21.52 -6.26 -1.04
N ARG A 90 -21.97 -6.50 -2.28
CA ARG A 90 -22.69 -5.50 -3.06
C ARG A 90 -23.89 -4.91 -2.32
N GLU A 91 -24.63 -5.75 -1.59
CA GLU A 91 -25.77 -5.33 -0.78
C GLU A 91 -25.36 -4.33 0.31
N SER A 92 -24.22 -4.56 0.96
CA SER A 92 -23.70 -3.65 1.99
C SER A 92 -23.29 -2.33 1.38
N ASN A 93 -22.67 -2.34 0.20
CA ASN A 93 -22.30 -1.13 -0.52
C ASN A 93 -23.53 -0.28 -0.84
N GLN A 94 -24.59 -0.90 -1.34
CA GLN A 94 -25.83 -0.20 -1.67
C GLN A 94 -26.48 0.43 -0.43
N LYS A 95 -26.47 -0.27 0.70
CA LYS A 95 -26.99 0.26 1.97
C LYS A 95 -26.18 1.45 2.46
N ILE A 96 -24.86 1.36 2.39
CA ILE A 96 -23.96 2.44 2.81
C ILE A 96 -24.16 3.68 1.94
N ILE A 97 -24.24 3.51 0.62
CA ILE A 97 -24.49 4.60 -0.32
C ILE A 97 -25.84 5.26 -0.03
N GLY A 98 -26.89 4.46 0.18
CA GLY A 98 -28.22 4.96 0.52
C GLY A 98 -28.23 5.76 1.82
N LEU A 99 -27.54 5.30 2.84
CA LEU A 99 -27.39 6.03 4.11
C LEU A 99 -26.64 7.34 3.93
N ALA A 100 -25.57 7.34 3.14
CA ALA A 100 -24.81 8.55 2.87
C ALA A 100 -25.64 9.60 2.14
N GLU A 101 -26.43 9.20 1.15
CA GLU A 101 -27.36 10.07 0.43
C GLU A 101 -28.43 10.63 1.35
N GLU A 102 -29.03 9.78 2.20
CA GLU A 102 -30.05 10.19 3.17
C GLU A 102 -29.53 11.22 4.16
N HIS A 103 -28.32 11.05 4.64
CA HIS A 103 -27.69 11.94 5.62
C HIS A 103 -26.83 13.04 4.99
N ARG A 104 -26.78 13.13 3.66
CA ARG A 104 -26.00 14.12 2.89
C ARG A 104 -24.54 14.17 3.31
N VAL A 105 -23.91 13.01 3.45
CA VAL A 105 -22.48 12.87 3.74
C VAL A 105 -21.77 12.23 2.56
N ASP A 106 -20.50 12.56 2.41
CA ASP A 106 -19.68 12.00 1.35
C ASP A 106 -19.14 10.63 1.74
N ILE A 107 -18.95 9.77 0.74
CA ILE A 107 -18.28 8.48 0.89
C ILE A 107 -16.97 8.53 0.09
N LEU A 108 -15.92 8.08 0.74
CA LEU A 108 -14.62 7.92 0.10
C LEU A 108 -14.42 6.50 -0.43
#